data_c4be18924903975e9f263cc815a6c0f5
#
_entry.id   c4be18924903975e9f263cc815a6c0f5
#
_cell.length_a   1.000
_cell.length_b   1.000
_cell.length_c   1.000
_cell.angle_alpha   90.00
_cell.angle_beta   90.00
_cell.angle_gamma   90.00
#
_symmetry.space_group_name_H-M   'P 1'
#
loop_
_entity.id
_entity.type
_entity.pdbx_description
1 polymer ?
#
loop_
_entity_poly.entity_id
_entity_poly.type
_entity_poly.pdbx_seq_one_letter_code
_entity_poly.pdbx_strand_id
1 'polypeptide(L)'
;MNRNANSPAGKKGGLQVLLPFFPEEITMISHYIGVKKEEDMVYYFNGVMPIFQHEESDLDSFRYITSQLVINGNCKQVDIVKCFGVSAISVKRCVKRYRESKGLGDFVSKKKA
;
A
#
# COMPACT_ATOMS: atom_id res chain seq x y z
N MET A 1 -5.38 22.88 -21.72
CA MET A 1 -5.07 22.86 -21.59
C MET A 1 -4.67 22.56 -21.00
N ASN A 2 -4.89 22.31 -21.01
CA ASN A 2 -4.47 22.06 -20.64
C ASN A 2 -4.36 21.62 -19.96
N ARG A 3 -4.75 21.43 -19.97
CA ARG A 3 -4.60 21.02 -19.72
C ARG A 3 -4.24 20.68 -19.05
N ASN A 4 -4.42 20.50 -19.21
CA ASN A 4 -3.91 20.15 -19.00
C ASN A 4 -3.52 19.88 -18.46
N ALA A 5 -3.90 20.08 -18.43
CA ALA A 5 -3.43 19.86 -18.31
C ALA A 5 -3.04 19.41 -17.73
N ASN A 6 -3.34 19.22 -17.87
CA ASN A 6 -2.82 18.85 -17.71
C ASN A 6 -2.35 18.32 -17.12
N SER A 7 -2.56 18.12 -17.10
CA SER A 7 -2.00 17.67 -17.01
C SER A 7 -1.52 17.17 -16.65
N PRO A 8 -1.68 17.09 -16.66
CA PRO A 8 -1.12 16.60 -16.63
C PRO A 8 -0.60 15.96 -16.52
N ALA A 9 -0.82 15.92 -16.69
CA ALA A 9 -0.21 15.42 -17.02
C ALA A 9 0.24 14.79 -17.16
N GLY A 10 0.20 14.65 -17.20
CA GLY A 10 0.68 14.28 -17.73
C GLY A 10 1.06 13.71 -17.89
N LYS A 11 0.83 13.68 -18.22
CA LYS A 11 1.47 13.21 -18.68
C LYS A 11 2.36 12.76 -18.79
N LYS A 12 2.45 12.82 -18.87
CA LYS A 12 3.41 12.29 -19.13
C LYS A 12 3.74 11.18 -18.87
N GLY A 13 3.35 11.11 -18.84
CA GLY A 13 3.86 9.97 -19.05
C GLY A 13 3.83 8.82 -18.23
N GLY A 14 3.76 7.74 -18.69
CA GLY A 14 3.68 6.49 -18.02
C GLY A 14 4.77 6.18 -17.02
N LEU A 15 5.67 7.10 -16.82
CA LEU A 15 6.77 6.86 -15.87
C LEU A 15 6.46 7.37 -14.48
N GLN A 16 5.27 7.84 -14.29
CA GLN A 16 4.87 8.37 -13.01
C GLN A 16 4.78 7.26 -11.97
N VAL A 17 5.44 7.47 -10.85
CA VAL A 17 5.37 6.55 -9.73
C VAL A 17 4.28 7.05 -8.78
N LEU A 18 3.29 6.22 -8.55
CA LEU A 18 2.21 6.58 -7.65
C LEU A 18 2.59 6.15 -6.24
N LEU A 19 2.76 7.15 -5.38
CA LEU A 19 3.01 6.89 -3.97
C LEU A 19 1.69 6.67 -3.27
N PRO A 20 1.65 5.79 -2.28
CA PRO A 20 0.42 5.57 -1.53
C PRO A 20 0.06 6.81 -0.71
N PHE A 21 -1.23 7.02 -0.55
CA PHE A 21 -1.75 8.04 0.33
C PHE A 21 -2.01 7.41 1.70
N PHE A 22 -1.51 8.03 2.77
CA PHE A 22 -1.74 7.55 4.13
C PHE A 22 -2.63 8.55 4.87
N PRO A 23 -3.84 8.12 5.27
CA PRO A 23 -4.77 9.03 5.95
C PRO A 23 -4.29 9.38 7.35
N GLU A 24 -4.51 10.65 7.75
CA GLU A 24 -4.11 11.12 9.07
C GLU A 24 -5.15 10.84 10.14
N GLU A 25 -6.33 10.44 9.71
CA GLU A 25 -7.37 10.02 10.66
C GLU A 25 -7.67 8.55 10.43
N ILE A 26 -8.15 7.89 11.47
CA ILE A 26 -8.48 6.47 11.37
C ILE A 26 -9.40 6.24 10.18
N THR A 27 -8.97 5.39 9.28
CA THR A 27 -9.71 5.05 8.06
C THR A 27 -9.77 3.53 7.98
N MET A 28 -10.96 3.00 7.72
CA MET A 28 -11.12 1.55 7.63
C MET A 28 -10.71 1.08 6.24
N ILE A 29 -9.74 0.17 6.20
CA ILE A 29 -9.37 -0.53 4.96
C ILE A 29 -10.43 -1.57 4.64
N SER A 30 -10.90 -2.27 5.68
CA SER A 30 -11.92 -3.29 5.59
C SER A 30 -12.76 -3.24 6.85
N HIS A 31 -13.64 -4.22 7.03
CA HIS A 31 -14.42 -4.32 8.27
C HIS A 31 -13.54 -4.52 9.49
N TYR A 32 -12.34 -5.08 9.31
CA TYR A 32 -11.50 -5.51 10.42
C TYR A 32 -10.30 -4.61 10.64
N ILE A 33 -9.80 -3.98 9.59
CA ILE A 33 -8.49 -3.33 9.63
C ILE A 33 -8.63 -1.84 9.38
N GLY A 34 -8.09 -1.05 10.30
CA GLY A 34 -8.01 0.39 10.15
C GLY A 34 -6.56 0.81 9.97
N VAL A 35 -6.37 2.02 9.46
CA VAL A 35 -5.04 2.60 9.25
C VAL A 35 -5.07 4.06 9.63
N LYS A 36 -3.93 4.55 10.12
CA LYS A 36 -3.78 5.96 10.48
C LYS A 36 -2.30 6.31 10.40
N LYS A 37 -2.02 7.47 9.81
CA LYS A 37 -0.68 8.02 9.84
C LYS A 37 -0.61 9.05 10.96
N GLU A 38 0.44 8.97 11.76
CA GLU A 38 0.70 9.95 12.80
C GLU A 38 2.15 10.37 12.67
N GLU A 39 2.36 11.65 12.32
CA GLU A 39 3.66 12.17 11.97
C GLU A 39 4.26 11.33 10.84
N ASP A 40 5.40 10.69 11.07
CA ASP A 40 6.07 9.92 10.01
C ASP A 40 5.76 8.43 10.06
N MET A 41 4.87 8.01 10.97
CA MET A 41 4.59 6.59 11.17
C MET A 41 3.18 6.24 10.73
N VAL A 42 3.05 5.09 10.09
CA VAL A 42 1.77 4.54 9.66
C VAL A 42 1.46 3.33 10.54
N TYR A 43 0.28 3.34 11.14
CA TYR A 43 -0.16 2.29 12.06
C TYR A 43 -1.37 1.57 11.50
N TYR A 44 -1.38 0.26 11.66
CA TYR A 44 -2.51 -0.59 11.25
C TYR A 44 -3.12 -1.21 12.49
N PHE A 45 -4.45 -1.27 12.52
CA PHE A 45 -5.19 -1.71 13.70
C PHE A 45 -6.18 -2.80 13.33
N ASN A 46 -6.34 -3.76 14.24
CA ASN A 46 -7.47 -4.67 14.22
C ASN A 46 -8.35 -4.24 15.39
N GLY A 47 -9.47 -3.61 15.08
CA GLY A 47 -10.23 -2.94 16.12
C GLY A 47 -9.40 -1.81 16.72
N VAL A 48 -9.16 -1.87 18.03
CA VAL A 48 -8.31 -0.88 18.70
C VAL A 48 -6.89 -1.38 18.89
N MET A 49 -6.61 -2.62 18.46
CA MET A 49 -5.30 -3.24 18.68
C MET A 49 -4.35 -2.90 17.55
N PRO A 50 -3.24 -2.22 17.79
CA PRO A 50 -2.24 -2.01 16.76
C PRO A 50 -1.56 -3.34 16.43
N ILE A 51 -1.48 -3.65 15.13
CA ILE A 51 -0.93 -4.93 14.69
C ILE A 51 0.33 -4.77 13.85
N PHE A 52 0.46 -3.68 13.11
CA PHE A 52 1.63 -3.40 12.28
C PHE A 52 1.93 -1.92 12.30
N GLN A 53 3.18 -1.58 12.00
CA GLN A 53 3.55 -0.19 11.78
C GLN A 53 4.76 -0.14 10.85
N HIS A 54 4.89 0.99 10.14
CA HIS A 54 6.07 1.25 9.33
C HIS A 54 6.22 2.75 9.16
N GLU A 55 7.43 3.19 8.80
CA GLU A 55 7.64 4.58 8.47
C GLU A 55 6.93 4.91 7.16
N GLU A 56 6.48 6.13 7.03
CA GLU A 56 5.78 6.58 5.83
C GLU A 56 6.62 6.34 4.58
N SER A 57 7.92 6.55 4.67
CA SER A 57 8.84 6.40 3.55
C SER A 57 9.22 4.96 3.26
N ASP A 58 8.89 4.03 4.15
CA ASP A 58 9.27 2.63 4.00
C ASP A 58 8.23 1.90 3.18
N LEU A 59 8.32 2.06 1.86
CA LEU A 59 7.33 1.48 0.96
C LEU A 59 7.47 -0.04 0.84
N ASP A 60 8.64 -0.58 1.10
CA ASP A 60 8.81 -2.03 1.09
C ASP A 60 8.00 -2.67 2.20
N SER A 61 8.06 -2.11 3.41
CA SER A 61 7.24 -2.61 4.51
C SER A 61 5.76 -2.40 4.23
N PHE A 62 5.38 -1.26 3.65
CA PHE A 62 3.98 -1.03 3.28
C PHE A 62 3.49 -2.13 2.36
N ARG A 63 4.24 -2.44 1.32
CA ARG A 63 3.84 -3.45 0.34
C ARG A 63 3.79 -4.85 0.95
N TYR A 64 4.74 -5.15 1.82
CA TYR A 64 4.76 -6.43 2.51
C TYR A 64 3.57 -6.59 3.45
N ILE A 65 3.31 -5.58 4.28
CA ILE A 65 2.22 -5.62 5.25
C ILE A 65 0.86 -5.71 4.56
N THR A 66 0.63 -4.88 3.54
CA THR A 66 -0.67 -4.91 2.84
C THR A 66 -0.86 -6.24 2.11
N SER A 67 0.20 -6.81 1.56
CA SER A 67 0.11 -8.12 0.93
C SER A 67 -0.24 -9.19 1.96
N GLN A 68 0.37 -9.12 3.14
CA GLN A 68 0.08 -10.05 4.21
C GLN A 68 -1.38 -9.96 4.65
N LEU A 69 -1.91 -8.75 4.76
CA LEU A 69 -3.32 -8.56 5.12
C LEU A 69 -4.25 -9.22 4.10
N VAL A 70 -3.92 -9.09 2.81
CA VAL A 70 -4.72 -9.72 1.76
C VAL A 70 -4.64 -11.24 1.84
N ILE A 71 -3.43 -11.76 1.95
CA ILE A 71 -3.22 -13.23 2.00
C ILE A 71 -3.91 -13.84 3.20
N ASN A 72 -3.90 -13.14 4.33
CA ASN A 72 -4.54 -13.64 5.55
C ASN A 72 -6.05 -13.45 5.58
N GLY A 73 -6.61 -12.83 4.53
CA GLY A 73 -8.06 -12.67 4.44
C GLY A 73 -8.61 -11.50 5.25
N ASN A 74 -7.74 -10.60 5.73
CA ASN A 74 -8.17 -9.45 6.53
C ASN A 74 -8.74 -8.33 5.65
N CYS A 75 -8.37 -8.30 4.38
CA CYS A 75 -8.91 -7.35 3.43
C CYS A 75 -8.72 -7.90 2.02
N LYS A 76 -9.29 -7.22 1.04
CA LYS A 76 -9.18 -7.61 -0.37
C LYS A 76 -8.22 -6.68 -1.08
N GLN A 77 -7.72 -7.12 -2.25
CA GLN A 77 -6.83 -6.28 -3.04
C GLN A 77 -7.48 -4.95 -3.38
N VAL A 78 -8.77 -4.97 -3.72
CA VAL A 78 -9.49 -3.73 -4.06
C VAL A 78 -9.56 -2.78 -2.88
N ASP A 79 -9.58 -3.30 -1.66
CA ASP A 79 -9.58 -2.45 -0.46
C ASP A 79 -8.29 -1.64 -0.37
N ILE A 80 -7.16 -2.28 -0.69
CA ILE A 80 -5.86 -1.60 -0.68
C ILE A 80 -5.83 -0.50 -1.75
N VAL A 81 -6.32 -0.82 -2.95
CA VAL A 81 -6.38 0.16 -4.04
C VAL A 81 -7.19 1.38 -3.61
N LYS A 82 -8.37 1.16 -3.04
CA LYS A 82 -9.26 2.25 -2.68
C LYS A 82 -8.73 3.08 -1.52
N CYS A 83 -8.14 2.43 -0.53
CA CYS A 83 -7.70 3.13 0.67
C CYS A 83 -6.46 3.98 0.40
N PHE A 84 -5.51 3.44 -0.34
CA PHE A 84 -4.20 4.09 -0.49
C PHE A 84 -3.97 4.72 -1.85
N GLY A 85 -4.89 4.56 -2.80
CA GLY A 85 -4.76 5.17 -4.11
C GLY A 85 -3.68 4.55 -4.98
N VAL A 86 -3.29 3.32 -4.70
CA VAL A 86 -2.28 2.63 -5.50
C VAL A 86 -2.96 1.82 -6.61
N SER A 87 -2.20 1.43 -7.63
CA SER A 87 -2.79 0.74 -8.77
C SER A 87 -3.08 -0.72 -8.45
N ALA A 88 -4.12 -1.26 -9.09
CA ALA A 88 -4.50 -2.65 -8.91
C ALA A 88 -3.38 -3.59 -9.37
N ILE A 89 -2.68 -3.23 -10.43
CA ILE A 89 -1.59 -4.05 -10.95
C ILE A 89 -0.46 -4.12 -9.93
N SER A 90 -0.14 -2.99 -9.31
CA SER A 90 0.89 -2.94 -8.29
C SER A 90 0.54 -3.84 -7.11
N VAL A 91 -0.69 -3.76 -6.65
CA VAL A 91 -1.14 -4.59 -5.52
C VAL A 91 -1.05 -6.07 -5.88
N LYS A 92 -1.53 -6.43 -7.06
CA LYS A 92 -1.52 -7.82 -7.51
C LYS A 92 -0.09 -8.37 -7.56
N ARG A 93 0.84 -7.57 -8.07
CA ARG A 93 2.24 -7.99 -8.15
C ARG A 93 2.84 -8.19 -6.77
N CYS A 94 2.51 -7.29 -5.84
CA CYS A 94 3.03 -7.40 -4.48
C CYS A 94 2.48 -8.64 -3.77
N VAL A 95 1.20 -8.94 -3.96
CA VAL A 95 0.59 -10.13 -3.36
C VAL A 95 1.27 -11.40 -3.89
N LYS A 96 1.50 -11.44 -5.21
CA LYS A 96 2.19 -12.58 -5.80
C LYS A 96 3.60 -12.73 -5.23
N ARG A 97 4.33 -11.61 -5.14
CA ARG A 97 5.70 -11.62 -4.59
C ARG A 97 5.69 -12.09 -3.14
N TYR A 98 4.69 -11.68 -2.36
CA TYR A 98 4.55 -12.10 -0.98
C TYR A 98 4.40 -13.62 -0.90
N ARG A 99 3.54 -14.20 -1.75
CA ARG A 99 3.31 -15.64 -1.75
C ARG A 99 4.59 -16.42 -2.03
N GLU A 100 5.48 -15.85 -2.82
CA GLU A 100 6.72 -16.51 -3.23
C GLU A 100 7.88 -16.21 -2.28
N SER A 101 7.65 -15.41 -1.24
CA SER A 101 8.69 -14.92 -0.36
C SER A 101 8.68 -15.67 0.95
N LYS A 102 9.85 -15.69 1.62
CA LYS A 102 10.02 -16.33 2.91
C LYS A 102 10.20 -15.33 4.03
N GLY A 103 9.71 -14.11 3.85
CA GLY A 103 9.80 -13.06 4.83
C GLY A 103 10.14 -11.75 4.16
N LEU A 104 10.26 -10.70 4.96
CA LEU A 104 10.44 -9.35 4.43
C LEU A 104 11.72 -9.21 3.60
N GLY A 105 12.83 -9.77 4.10
CA GLY A 105 14.09 -9.66 3.38
C GLY A 105 14.05 -10.31 2.01
N ASP A 106 13.46 -11.49 1.93
CA ASP A 106 13.31 -12.20 0.67
C ASP A 106 12.34 -11.45 -0.26
N PHE A 107 11.28 -10.89 0.31
CA PHE A 107 10.31 -10.10 -0.44
C PHE A 107 10.98 -8.90 -1.11
N VAL A 108 11.81 -8.18 -0.37
CA VAL A 108 12.53 -7.02 -0.90
C VAL A 108 13.51 -7.44 -1.98
N SER A 109 14.22 -8.54 -1.79
CA SER A 109 15.17 -9.03 -2.77
C SER A 109 14.50 -9.39 -4.09
N LYS A 110 13.32 -10.00 -4.03
CA LYS A 110 12.62 -10.45 -5.24
C LYS A 110 12.18 -9.30 -6.14
N LYS A 111 12.03 -8.10 -5.61
CA LYS A 111 11.59 -7.00 -6.45
C LYS A 111 12.63 -6.60 -7.50
N LYS A 112 13.86 -7.07 -7.34
CA LYS A 112 14.94 -6.77 -8.29
C LYS A 112 15.06 -7.78 -9.42
N ALA A 113 14.34 -8.87 -9.32
CA ALA A 113 14.44 -9.93 -10.31
C ALA A 113 13.83 -9.57 -11.66
#